data_f2e0f99f525cd75865be974cbb87dbe9
#
_entry.id   f2e0f99f525cd75865be974cbb87dbe9
#
_cell.length_a   1.000
_cell.length_b   1.000
_cell.length_c   1.000
_cell.angle_alpha   90.00
_cell.angle_beta   90.00
_cell.angle_gamma   90.00
#
_symmetry.space_group_name_H-M   'P 1'
#
loop_
_entity.id
_entity.type
_entity.pdbx_description
1 polymer ?
#
loop_
_entity_poly.entity_id
_entity_poly.type
_entity_poly.pdbx_seq_one_letter_code
_entity_poly.pdbx_strand_id
1 'polypeptide(L)'
;MFDNIRDRYTTWLVKRELTSCGKNFRGRNPGYIFLGKGSEVHIGDNVLIERKVRISTGENARIYIGDDTYLGDGTNVLSVKEVNIGRGCAISWHVLFMDTSSHPFAIRGQELRTLIEPIRVEDHVWIGCRAVILKGVTVGEGSVIANNAVVTRDVPPRTLVGGNPARVIKEDVTWE
;
A
#
# COMPACT_ATOMS: atom_id res chain seq x y z
N MET A 1 -8.53 23.90 4.41
CA MET A 1 -7.67 23.91 5.62
C MET A 1 -6.22 23.91 5.19
N PHE A 2 -5.45 24.81 5.67
CA PHE A 2 -4.23 25.42 5.12
C PHE A 2 -3.15 24.45 4.65
N ASP A 3 -2.90 24.39 3.35
CA ASP A 3 -1.64 23.89 2.82
C ASP A 3 -0.54 24.87 3.27
N ASN A 4 0.17 24.47 4.30
CA ASN A 4 1.33 25.17 4.77
C ASN A 4 2.36 25.22 3.62
N ILE A 5 3.11 26.30 3.48
CA ILE A 5 4.20 26.46 2.49
C ILE A 5 5.11 25.21 2.49
N ARG A 6 5.32 24.63 3.65
CA ARG A 6 6.07 23.39 3.82
C ARG A 6 5.42 22.19 3.07
N ASP A 7 4.10 22.03 3.16
CA ASP A 7 3.40 20.92 2.49
C ASP A 7 3.42 21.08 0.96
N ARG A 8 3.36 22.31 0.46
CA ARG A 8 3.52 22.59 -0.97
C ARG A 8 4.93 22.28 -1.46
N TYR A 9 5.95 22.65 -0.68
CA TYR A 9 7.34 22.35 -1.02
C TYR A 9 7.62 20.85 -1.00
N THR A 10 7.15 20.13 0.02
CA THR A 10 7.31 18.67 0.11
C THR A 10 6.55 17.95 -0.98
N THR A 11 5.33 18.39 -1.33
CA THR A 11 4.58 17.86 -2.47
C THR A 11 5.37 18.02 -3.78
N TRP A 12 5.99 19.17 -3.99
CA TRP A 12 6.81 19.42 -5.19
C TRP A 12 8.04 18.50 -5.23
N LEU A 13 8.72 18.30 -4.09
CA LEU A 13 9.86 17.38 -4.01
C LEU A 13 9.44 15.94 -4.36
N VAL A 14 8.34 15.47 -3.78
CA VAL A 14 7.81 14.13 -4.03
C VAL A 14 7.48 13.93 -5.50
N LYS A 15 6.81 14.89 -6.12
CA LYS A 15 6.45 14.81 -7.56
C LYS A 15 7.64 14.55 -8.48
N ARG A 16 8.81 15.03 -8.12
CA ARG A 16 10.03 14.85 -8.92
C ARG A 16 10.58 13.43 -8.91
N GLU A 17 10.27 12.69 -7.85
CA GLU A 17 10.71 11.30 -7.68
C GLU A 17 9.71 10.30 -8.32
N LEU A 18 8.47 10.72 -8.59
CA LEU A 18 7.43 9.86 -9.14
C LEU A 18 7.53 9.75 -10.67
N THR A 19 7.18 8.60 -11.21
CA THR A 19 7.04 8.40 -12.65
C THR A 19 5.89 9.24 -13.22
N SER A 20 4.75 9.25 -12.50
CA SER A 20 3.62 10.14 -12.78
C SER A 20 2.80 10.43 -11.54
N CYS A 21 2.13 11.57 -11.51
CA CYS A 21 1.12 11.86 -10.51
C CYS A 21 -0.02 12.69 -11.12
N GLY A 22 -1.21 12.42 -10.63
CA GLY A 22 -2.44 13.09 -11.05
C GLY A 22 -2.61 14.49 -10.50
N LYS A 23 -3.79 15.08 -10.77
CA LYS A 23 -4.20 16.40 -10.28
C LYS A 23 -4.44 16.34 -8.77
N ASN A 24 -4.26 17.48 -8.10
CA ASN A 24 -4.51 17.65 -6.66
C ASN A 24 -3.78 16.66 -5.74
N PHE A 25 -2.73 15.99 -6.23
CA PHE A 25 -1.88 15.18 -5.37
C PHE A 25 -1.25 16.04 -4.27
N ARG A 26 -1.28 15.54 -3.04
CA ARG A 26 -0.69 16.18 -1.86
C ARG A 26 0.21 15.21 -1.10
N GLY A 27 1.48 15.56 -0.94
CA GLY A 27 2.44 14.82 -0.13
C GLY A 27 2.85 15.63 1.09
N ARG A 28 2.37 15.26 2.29
CA ARG A 28 2.69 15.93 3.55
C ARG A 28 3.95 15.37 4.17
N ASN A 29 5.12 15.84 3.71
CA ASN A 29 6.41 15.42 4.26
C ASN A 29 6.54 13.88 4.36
N PRO A 30 6.46 13.16 3.24
CA PRO A 30 6.67 11.73 3.23
C PRO A 30 8.06 11.41 3.80
N GLY A 31 8.19 10.27 4.45
CA GLY A 31 9.42 9.91 5.13
C GLY A 31 10.57 9.68 4.16
N TYR A 32 10.41 8.75 3.23
CA TYR A 32 11.41 8.43 2.22
C TYR A 32 10.75 7.86 0.97
N ILE A 33 11.21 8.32 -0.19
CA ILE A 33 10.97 7.68 -1.48
C ILE A 33 12.30 7.11 -1.94
N PHE A 34 12.36 5.80 -2.09
CA PHE A 34 13.55 5.08 -2.49
C PHE A 34 13.22 4.24 -3.73
N LEU A 35 13.69 4.68 -4.89
CA LEU A 35 13.36 4.06 -6.15
C LEU A 35 14.55 3.26 -6.70
N GLY A 36 14.34 1.97 -6.90
CA GLY A 36 15.28 1.10 -7.59
C GLY A 36 15.41 1.48 -9.06
N LYS A 37 16.50 1.09 -9.70
CA LYS A 37 16.73 1.35 -11.11
C LYS A 37 15.62 0.77 -11.99
N GLY A 38 15.06 1.57 -12.88
CA GLY A 38 14.00 1.17 -13.80
C GLY A 38 12.63 0.91 -13.13
N SER A 39 12.48 1.25 -11.84
CA SER A 39 11.18 1.15 -11.18
C SER A 39 10.25 2.29 -11.55
N GLU A 40 8.94 2.06 -11.37
CA GLU A 40 7.90 3.02 -11.69
C GLU A 40 6.94 3.20 -10.50
N VAL A 41 6.59 4.46 -10.22
CA VAL A 41 5.57 4.80 -9.22
C VAL A 41 4.58 5.77 -9.84
N HIS A 42 3.33 5.32 -9.94
CA HIS A 42 2.22 6.06 -10.53
C HIS A 42 1.18 6.38 -9.46
N ILE A 43 0.80 7.64 -9.36
CA ILE A 43 -0.17 8.12 -8.39
C ILE A 43 -1.30 8.84 -9.13
N GLY A 44 -2.53 8.51 -8.81
CA GLY A 44 -3.73 9.06 -9.41
C GLY A 44 -4.09 10.48 -8.95
N ASP A 45 -5.29 10.91 -9.33
CA ASP A 45 -5.86 12.20 -8.97
C ASP A 45 -6.31 12.23 -7.49
N ASN A 46 -6.25 13.40 -6.86
CA ASN A 46 -6.71 13.66 -5.48
C ASN A 46 -6.07 12.80 -4.38
N VAL A 47 -4.96 12.13 -4.65
CA VAL A 47 -4.29 11.28 -3.65
C VAL A 47 -3.65 12.13 -2.56
N LEU A 48 -3.84 11.72 -1.31
CA LEU A 48 -3.19 12.30 -0.15
C LEU A 48 -2.23 11.30 0.52
N ILE A 49 -0.96 11.66 0.56
CA ILE A 49 0.08 10.91 1.27
C ILE A 49 0.48 11.69 2.52
N GLU A 50 0.23 11.12 3.69
CA GLU A 50 0.53 11.73 4.97
C GLU A 50 2.03 11.64 5.33
N ARG A 51 2.37 12.09 6.54
CA ARG A 51 3.75 12.18 7.02
C ARG A 51 4.38 10.81 7.21
N LYS A 52 5.68 10.74 7.07
CA LYS A 52 6.48 9.53 7.31
C LYS A 52 6.06 8.31 6.48
N VAL A 53 5.23 8.47 5.48
CA VAL A 53 4.95 7.40 4.52
C VAL A 53 6.24 7.08 3.78
N ARG A 54 6.54 5.79 3.65
CA ARG A 54 7.70 5.30 2.90
C ARG A 54 7.22 4.57 1.65
N ILE A 55 7.79 4.95 0.52
CA ILE A 55 7.63 4.24 -0.74
C ILE A 55 9.02 3.73 -1.12
N SER A 56 9.17 2.43 -1.25
CA SER A 56 10.45 1.81 -1.60
C SER A 56 10.25 0.75 -2.65
N THR A 57 11.04 0.82 -3.71
CA THR A 57 10.99 -0.13 -4.82
C THR A 57 12.34 -0.82 -5.02
N GLY A 58 12.30 -2.09 -5.37
CA GLY A 58 13.42 -2.80 -5.98
C GLY A 58 13.61 -2.39 -7.45
N GLU A 59 14.59 -3.00 -8.14
CA GLU A 59 14.81 -2.78 -9.57
C GLU A 59 13.60 -3.26 -10.39
N ASN A 60 13.18 -2.45 -11.37
CA ASN A 60 12.06 -2.69 -12.27
C ASN A 60 10.70 -2.98 -11.56
N ALA A 61 10.59 -2.67 -10.28
CA ALA A 61 9.35 -2.83 -9.53
C ALA A 61 8.35 -1.71 -9.83
N ARG A 62 7.07 -1.97 -9.58
CA ARG A 62 6.01 -1.02 -9.86
C ARG A 62 5.11 -0.80 -8.66
N ILE A 63 4.69 0.45 -8.46
CA ILE A 63 3.68 0.83 -7.49
C ILE A 63 2.64 1.70 -8.18
N TYR A 64 1.37 1.33 -8.03
CA TYR A 64 0.22 2.10 -8.50
C TYR A 64 -0.66 2.45 -7.31
N ILE A 65 -1.07 3.71 -7.23
CA ILE A 65 -2.03 4.22 -6.23
C ILE A 65 -3.12 4.96 -6.99
N GLY A 66 -4.33 4.44 -6.93
CA GLY A 66 -5.50 4.96 -7.66
C GLY A 66 -6.03 6.28 -7.10
N ASP A 67 -6.92 6.90 -7.87
CA ASP A 67 -7.53 8.19 -7.55
C ASP A 67 -8.23 8.16 -6.19
N ASP A 68 -8.35 9.34 -5.56
CA ASP A 68 -9.10 9.56 -4.32
C ASP A 68 -8.64 8.69 -3.14
N THR A 69 -7.42 8.13 -3.20
CA THR A 69 -6.87 7.25 -2.17
C THR A 69 -6.05 8.03 -1.14
N TYR A 70 -6.20 7.65 0.12
CA TYR A 70 -5.51 8.21 1.27
C TYR A 70 -4.51 7.21 1.86
N LEU A 71 -3.26 7.64 2.07
CA LEU A 71 -2.24 6.89 2.80
C LEU A 71 -1.90 7.63 4.10
N GLY A 72 -2.24 7.01 5.22
CA GLY A 72 -2.03 7.52 6.57
C GLY A 72 -0.58 7.51 7.03
N ASP A 73 -0.32 8.26 8.08
CA ASP A 73 1.00 8.46 8.68
C ASP A 73 1.77 7.15 8.88
N GLY A 74 3.05 7.15 8.50
CA GLY A 74 3.95 6.03 8.77
C GLY A 74 3.67 4.75 7.98
N THR A 75 2.74 4.77 7.02
CA THR A 75 2.50 3.64 6.12
C THR A 75 3.73 3.35 5.28
N ASN A 76 4.02 2.07 5.07
CA ASN A 76 5.15 1.60 4.27
C ASN A 76 4.66 0.78 3.09
N VAL A 77 5.04 1.19 1.87
CA VAL A 77 4.78 0.46 0.63
C VAL A 77 6.12 -0.01 0.08
N LEU A 78 6.39 -1.30 0.26
CA LEU A 78 7.61 -1.97 -0.21
C LEU A 78 7.26 -2.87 -1.38
N SER A 79 7.86 -2.63 -2.53
CA SER A 79 7.67 -3.44 -3.72
C SER A 79 9.00 -3.86 -4.34
N VAL A 80 9.13 -5.13 -4.65
CA VAL A 80 10.19 -5.67 -5.51
C VAL A 80 9.64 -6.24 -6.81
N LYS A 81 8.31 -6.30 -6.94
CA LYS A 81 7.60 -6.70 -8.16
C LYS A 81 6.48 -5.71 -8.49
N GLU A 82 5.39 -5.77 -7.73
CA GLU A 82 4.26 -4.89 -7.95
C GLU A 82 3.36 -4.77 -6.71
N VAL A 83 3.03 -3.53 -6.33
CA VAL A 83 1.96 -3.21 -5.38
C VAL A 83 0.97 -2.29 -6.08
N ASN A 84 -0.28 -2.74 -6.19
CA ASN A 84 -1.37 -1.98 -6.79
C ASN A 84 -2.42 -1.68 -5.71
N ILE A 85 -2.69 -0.41 -5.46
CA ILE A 85 -3.74 0.08 -4.56
C ILE A 85 -4.76 0.81 -5.41
N GLY A 86 -6.01 0.36 -5.38
CA GLY A 86 -7.13 0.87 -6.17
C GLY A 86 -7.56 2.28 -5.78
N ARG A 87 -8.70 2.71 -6.32
CA ARG A 87 -9.29 4.03 -6.12
C ARG A 87 -10.13 4.09 -4.84
N GLY A 88 -10.22 5.28 -4.24
CA GLY A 88 -11.08 5.53 -3.08
C GLY A 88 -10.71 4.70 -1.86
N CYS A 89 -9.46 4.26 -1.74
CA CYS A 89 -9.00 3.46 -0.60
C CYS A 89 -8.63 4.34 0.59
N ALA A 90 -9.00 3.90 1.79
CA ALA A 90 -8.59 4.51 3.05
C ALA A 90 -7.54 3.63 3.75
N ILE A 91 -6.27 3.97 3.59
CA ILE A 91 -5.17 3.27 4.24
C ILE A 91 -4.81 4.01 5.53
N SER A 92 -5.10 3.41 6.68
CA SER A 92 -4.84 4.02 7.98
C SER A 92 -3.33 4.09 8.31
N TRP A 93 -3.00 4.42 9.54
CA TRP A 93 -1.63 4.67 9.98
C TRP A 93 -0.80 3.40 10.12
N HIS A 94 0.48 3.46 9.78
CA HIS A 94 1.46 2.40 9.98
C HIS A 94 1.11 1.07 9.29
N VAL A 95 0.37 1.10 8.20
CA VAL A 95 0.10 -0.10 7.39
C VAL A 95 1.38 -0.50 6.65
N LEU A 96 1.62 -1.80 6.52
CA LEU A 96 2.72 -2.35 5.75
C LEU A 96 2.20 -3.15 4.57
N PHE A 97 2.65 -2.80 3.37
CA PHE A 97 2.56 -3.62 2.16
C PHE A 97 3.95 -4.16 1.84
N MET A 98 4.06 -5.48 1.66
CA MET A 98 5.34 -6.12 1.34
C MET A 98 5.13 -7.32 0.41
N ASP A 99 5.50 -7.16 -0.86
CA ASP A 99 5.32 -8.14 -1.93
C ASP A 99 6.44 -9.20 -2.01
N THR A 100 7.29 -9.25 -0.99
CA THR A 100 8.45 -10.15 -0.92
C THR A 100 8.61 -10.76 0.46
N SER A 101 9.25 -11.95 0.54
CA SER A 101 9.77 -12.49 1.80
C SER A 101 11.08 -11.82 2.23
N SER A 102 11.66 -10.94 1.43
CA SER A 102 12.94 -10.26 1.60
C SER A 102 14.16 -11.18 1.68
N HIS A 103 14.02 -12.33 2.31
CA HIS A 103 15.09 -13.32 2.46
C HIS A 103 14.69 -14.69 1.88
N PRO A 104 15.64 -15.41 1.27
CA PRO A 104 15.37 -16.76 0.81
C PRO A 104 15.11 -17.69 2.00
N PHE A 105 14.15 -18.56 1.86
CA PHE A 105 13.90 -19.65 2.80
C PHE A 105 13.43 -20.89 2.05
N ALA A 106 13.52 -22.06 2.70
CA ALA A 106 13.02 -23.30 2.14
C ALA A 106 12.32 -24.13 3.21
N ILE A 107 11.32 -24.86 2.80
CA ILE A 107 10.81 -26.00 3.56
C ILE A 107 11.80 -27.15 3.38
N ARG A 108 12.01 -27.94 4.42
CA ARG A 108 12.96 -29.08 4.39
C ARG A 108 12.78 -29.93 3.12
N GLY A 109 13.87 -30.09 2.38
CA GLY A 109 13.86 -30.83 1.11
C GLY A 109 13.53 -30.03 -0.14
N GLN A 110 13.35 -28.71 -0.01
CA GLN A 110 13.16 -27.79 -1.14
C GLN A 110 14.36 -26.85 -1.31
N GLU A 111 14.47 -26.23 -2.48
CA GLU A 111 15.47 -25.20 -2.73
C GLU A 111 15.15 -23.90 -1.97
N LEU A 112 16.20 -23.22 -1.52
CA LEU A 112 16.09 -21.86 -0.96
C LEU A 112 15.62 -20.89 -2.04
N ARG A 113 14.55 -20.15 -1.77
CA ARG A 113 14.05 -19.11 -2.67
C ARG A 113 13.43 -17.95 -1.90
N THR A 114 13.57 -16.76 -2.46
CA THR A 114 12.79 -15.60 -2.05
C THR A 114 11.44 -15.65 -2.74
N LEU A 115 10.36 -15.60 -1.98
CA LEU A 115 9.02 -15.53 -2.54
C LEU A 115 8.67 -14.08 -2.86
N ILE A 116 8.30 -13.83 -4.12
CA ILE A 116 7.94 -12.51 -4.63
C ILE A 116 6.65 -12.67 -5.42
N GLU A 117 5.58 -12.09 -4.91
CA GLU A 117 4.24 -12.18 -5.50
C GLU A 117 3.53 -10.82 -5.37
N PRO A 118 2.91 -10.30 -6.43
CA PRO A 118 2.31 -8.97 -6.41
C PRO A 118 1.21 -8.85 -5.35
N ILE A 119 1.01 -7.64 -4.85
CA ILE A 119 -0.13 -7.29 -3.99
C ILE A 119 -1.12 -6.49 -4.82
N ARG A 120 -2.41 -6.83 -4.69
CA ARG A 120 -3.51 -6.07 -5.27
C ARG A 120 -4.51 -5.69 -4.19
N VAL A 121 -4.78 -4.42 -4.06
CA VAL A 121 -5.92 -3.89 -3.31
C VAL A 121 -6.88 -3.31 -4.32
N GLU A 122 -8.10 -3.80 -4.37
CA GLU A 122 -9.14 -3.32 -5.28
C GLU A 122 -9.70 -1.97 -4.81
N ASP A 123 -10.70 -1.44 -5.51
CA ASP A 123 -11.26 -0.14 -5.22
C ASP A 123 -12.03 -0.14 -3.88
N HIS A 124 -12.08 1.04 -3.25
CA HIS A 124 -12.90 1.28 -2.06
C HIS A 124 -12.61 0.32 -0.88
N VAL A 125 -11.34 0.06 -0.61
CA VAL A 125 -10.92 -0.78 0.52
C VAL A 125 -10.49 0.09 1.70
N TRP A 126 -10.95 -0.28 2.91
CA TRP A 126 -10.45 0.31 4.15
C TRP A 126 -9.47 -0.63 4.85
N ILE A 127 -8.23 -0.16 5.07
CA ILE A 127 -7.21 -0.91 5.81
C ILE A 127 -6.93 -0.20 7.13
N GLY A 128 -7.23 -0.87 8.22
CA GLY A 128 -7.05 -0.38 9.58
C GLY A 128 -5.58 -0.25 10.00
N CYS A 129 -5.36 0.52 11.06
CA CYS A 129 -4.02 0.84 11.57
C CYS A 129 -3.17 -0.40 11.83
N ARG A 130 -1.87 -0.32 11.46
CA ARG A 130 -0.88 -1.37 11.70
C ARG A 130 -1.22 -2.72 11.06
N ALA A 131 -2.12 -2.76 10.11
CA ALA A 131 -2.33 -3.97 9.34
C ALA A 131 -1.13 -4.25 8.45
N VAL A 132 -0.93 -5.52 8.14
CA VAL A 132 0.14 -6.00 7.26
C VAL A 132 -0.47 -6.76 6.11
N ILE A 133 -0.21 -6.34 4.89
CA ILE A 133 -0.62 -7.02 3.66
C ILE A 133 0.61 -7.69 3.06
N LEU A 134 0.58 -9.01 3.01
CA LEU A 134 1.72 -9.79 2.53
C LEU A 134 1.61 -10.12 1.05
N LYS A 135 2.74 -10.55 0.49
CA LYS A 135 2.89 -10.96 -0.91
C LYS A 135 1.80 -11.91 -1.37
N GLY A 136 1.38 -11.76 -2.62
CA GLY A 136 0.40 -12.60 -3.29
C GLY A 136 -1.05 -12.33 -2.90
N VAL A 137 -1.31 -11.39 -1.99
CA VAL A 137 -2.66 -11.11 -1.50
C VAL A 137 -3.42 -10.19 -2.46
N THR A 138 -4.64 -10.58 -2.77
CA THR A 138 -5.67 -9.69 -3.35
C THR A 138 -6.69 -9.34 -2.26
N VAL A 139 -6.91 -8.05 -2.03
CA VAL A 139 -7.97 -7.54 -1.15
C VAL A 139 -9.11 -7.04 -2.03
N GLY A 140 -10.24 -7.74 -1.97
CA GLY A 140 -11.41 -7.47 -2.81
C GLY A 140 -12.09 -6.14 -2.50
N GLU A 141 -12.77 -5.58 -3.50
CA GLU A 141 -13.45 -4.28 -3.48
C GLU A 141 -14.40 -4.15 -2.28
N GLY A 142 -14.39 -2.96 -1.66
CA GLY A 142 -15.27 -2.61 -0.54
C GLY A 142 -14.96 -3.35 0.76
N SER A 143 -13.86 -4.09 0.83
CA SER A 143 -13.50 -4.85 2.04
C SER A 143 -12.88 -3.97 3.12
N VAL A 144 -12.91 -4.49 4.35
CA VAL A 144 -12.35 -3.85 5.54
C VAL A 144 -11.34 -4.78 6.19
N ILE A 145 -10.12 -4.29 6.39
CA ILE A 145 -9.08 -4.98 7.13
C ILE A 145 -9.00 -4.36 8.54
N ALA A 146 -9.25 -5.15 9.56
CA ALA A 146 -9.21 -4.68 10.94
C ALA A 146 -7.80 -4.24 11.37
N ASN A 147 -7.73 -3.39 12.40
CA ASN A 147 -6.46 -2.94 12.98
C ASN A 147 -5.58 -4.14 13.42
N ASN A 148 -4.28 -4.03 13.21
CA ASN A 148 -3.27 -5.05 13.54
C ASN A 148 -3.48 -6.42 12.87
N ALA A 149 -4.30 -6.50 11.83
CA ALA A 149 -4.47 -7.74 11.07
C ALA A 149 -3.22 -8.07 10.23
N VAL A 150 -2.88 -9.34 10.11
CA VAL A 150 -1.86 -9.83 9.19
C VAL A 150 -2.53 -10.65 8.10
N VAL A 151 -2.67 -10.04 6.92
CA VAL A 151 -3.38 -10.64 5.78
C VAL A 151 -2.39 -11.48 4.97
N THR A 152 -2.63 -12.79 4.96
CA THR A 152 -1.77 -13.81 4.34
C THR A 152 -2.45 -14.56 3.20
N ARG A 153 -3.70 -14.25 2.90
CA ARG A 153 -4.54 -14.87 1.85
C ARG A 153 -5.49 -13.82 1.30
N ASP A 154 -6.03 -14.09 0.12
CA ASP A 154 -7.02 -13.23 -0.51
C ASP A 154 -8.22 -12.97 0.40
N VAL A 155 -8.74 -11.76 0.30
CA VAL A 155 -9.93 -11.29 1.01
C VAL A 155 -11.03 -11.10 -0.03
N PRO A 156 -12.17 -11.79 0.12
CA PRO A 156 -13.31 -11.60 -0.80
C PRO A 156 -13.83 -10.16 -0.75
N PRO A 157 -14.47 -9.66 -1.81
CA PRO A 157 -15.10 -8.34 -1.81
C PRO A 157 -16.10 -8.18 -0.65
N ARG A 158 -16.23 -6.94 -0.14
CA ARG A 158 -17.16 -6.56 0.93
C ARG A 158 -17.05 -7.41 2.19
N THR A 159 -15.83 -7.80 2.55
CA THR A 159 -15.57 -8.69 3.68
C THR A 159 -14.72 -7.99 4.74
N LEU A 160 -15.14 -8.08 6.00
CA LEU A 160 -14.33 -7.69 7.15
C LEU A 160 -13.46 -8.87 7.59
N VAL A 161 -12.15 -8.65 7.59
CA VAL A 161 -11.19 -9.63 8.11
C VAL A 161 -10.35 -9.03 9.23
N GLY A 162 -9.87 -9.88 10.15
CA GLY A 162 -9.02 -9.44 11.26
C GLY A 162 -8.25 -10.58 11.91
N GLY A 163 -7.28 -10.21 12.73
CA GLY A 163 -6.43 -11.17 13.48
C GLY A 163 -5.07 -11.42 12.82
N ASN A 164 -4.26 -12.27 13.44
CA ASN A 164 -2.95 -12.70 12.94
C ASN A 164 -2.83 -14.23 13.07
N PRO A 165 -2.89 -14.97 11.95
CA PRO A 165 -3.25 -14.52 10.60
C PRO A 165 -4.71 -14.08 10.50
N ALA A 166 -5.01 -13.16 9.59
CA ALA A 166 -6.36 -12.64 9.39
C ALA A 166 -7.36 -13.73 8.97
N ARG A 167 -8.58 -13.64 9.52
CA ARG A 167 -9.72 -14.51 9.20
C ARG A 167 -10.95 -13.65 8.97
N VAL A 168 -11.89 -14.18 8.20
CA VAL A 168 -13.19 -13.55 7.99
C VAL A 168 -13.92 -13.39 9.33
N ILE A 169 -14.35 -12.17 9.61
CA ILE A 169 -15.17 -11.81 10.79
C ILE A 169 -16.61 -11.64 10.34
N LYS A 170 -16.84 -10.97 9.19
CA LYS A 170 -18.15 -10.68 8.67
C LYS A 170 -18.11 -10.48 7.15
N GLU A 171 -19.15 -10.91 6.48
CA GLU A 171 -19.37 -10.69 5.05
C GLU A 171 -20.43 -9.60 4.83
N ASP A 172 -20.56 -9.12 3.59
CA ASP A 172 -21.49 -8.07 3.17
C ASP A 172 -21.39 -6.78 3.99
N VAL A 173 -20.16 -6.37 4.29
CA VAL A 173 -19.90 -5.09 4.96
C VAL A 173 -19.88 -3.94 3.95
N THR A 174 -20.20 -2.75 4.42
CA THR A 174 -19.98 -1.47 3.74
C THR A 174 -19.30 -0.50 4.69
N TRP A 175 -18.57 0.47 4.14
CA TRP A 175 -17.97 1.58 4.89
C TRP A 175 -18.01 2.86 4.03
N GLU A 176 -17.95 4.04 4.67
CA GLU A 176 -18.03 5.37 4.03
C GLU A 176 -16.83 6.24 4.42
#